data_eb8dab7ef61be333d174555d67d1bb8f
#
_entry.id   eb8dab7ef61be333d174555d67d1bb8f
#
_cell.length_a   1.000
_cell.length_b   1.000
_cell.length_c   1.000
_cell.angle_alpha   90.00
_cell.angle_beta   90.00
_cell.angle_gamma   90.00
#
_symmetry.space_group_name_H-M   'P 1'
#
loop_
_entity.id
_entity.type
_entity.pdbx_description
1 polymer ?
#
loop_
_entity_poly.entity_id
_entity_poly.type
_entity_poly.pdbx_seq_one_letter_code
_entity_poly.pdbx_strand_id
1 'polypeptide(L)'
;MTEHTELLVATNNAGKVRELSQLLLGAPLRLRLLNEFEGVEEAEETGTTFAENATLKALHYSAHAELLTLSDDSGLAVDALGGAPGVYSARYAGAHATYAERMARLLGEIEATGNEDRRARFVCVIAVADPLAGTVETFEGVCEGRIARAPRGTNGFGYDPLFIPDGHDRTFGELSEQIKHSLSHRARALAKAVRHLRMHYTDTGLTL
;
A
#
# COMPACT_ATOMS: atom_id res chain seq x y z
N MET A 1 16.52 -20.38 -21.58
CA MET A 1 15.35 -20.01 -20.77
C MET A 1 15.77 -18.82 -19.95
N THR A 2 15.21 -17.66 -20.16
CA THR A 2 15.49 -16.48 -19.33
C THR A 2 14.95 -16.75 -17.93
N GLU A 3 15.85 -16.96 -16.96
CA GLU A 3 15.45 -17.02 -15.54
C GLU A 3 14.93 -15.62 -15.16
N HIS A 4 13.64 -15.53 -14.93
CA HIS A 4 13.04 -14.31 -14.36
C HIS A 4 13.30 -14.29 -12.88
N THR A 5 13.75 -13.16 -12.34
CA THR A 5 13.88 -12.96 -10.90
C THR A 5 12.52 -13.17 -10.22
N GLU A 6 12.45 -14.05 -9.23
CA GLU A 6 11.25 -14.24 -8.43
C GLU A 6 11.09 -13.09 -7.41
N LEU A 7 9.89 -12.53 -7.33
CA LEU A 7 9.54 -11.49 -6.37
C LEU A 7 8.33 -11.94 -5.54
N LEU A 8 8.54 -12.09 -4.24
CA LEU A 8 7.46 -12.32 -3.29
C LEU A 8 6.70 -11.01 -3.03
N VAL A 9 5.40 -11.00 -3.29
CA VAL A 9 4.47 -9.94 -2.89
C VAL A 9 3.90 -10.30 -1.51
N ALA A 10 4.49 -9.72 -0.48
CA ALA A 10 4.30 -10.10 0.92
C ALA A 10 3.15 -9.32 1.59
N THR A 11 1.92 -9.69 1.26
CA THR A 11 0.71 -9.16 1.89
C THR A 11 -0.44 -10.17 1.85
N ASN A 12 -1.19 -10.28 2.94
CA ASN A 12 -2.42 -11.07 3.04
C ASN A 12 -3.67 -10.28 2.67
N ASN A 13 -3.55 -8.97 2.42
CA ASN A 13 -4.68 -8.12 2.05
C ASN A 13 -5.03 -8.31 0.56
N ALA A 14 -6.16 -8.97 0.29
CA ALA A 14 -6.61 -9.28 -1.07
C ALA A 14 -6.76 -8.04 -1.98
N GLY A 15 -7.12 -6.88 -1.41
CA GLY A 15 -7.18 -5.62 -2.15
C GLY A 15 -5.79 -5.15 -2.59
N LYS A 16 -4.80 -5.23 -1.69
CA LYS A 16 -3.40 -4.90 -2.00
C LYS A 16 -2.81 -5.90 -3.00
N VAL A 17 -3.03 -7.21 -2.81
CA VAL A 17 -2.58 -8.25 -3.75
C VAL A 17 -3.05 -7.93 -5.16
N ARG A 18 -4.36 -7.64 -5.32
CA ARG A 18 -4.93 -7.32 -6.63
C ARG A 18 -4.29 -6.07 -7.24
N GLU A 19 -4.20 -4.97 -6.50
CA GLU A 19 -3.60 -3.72 -7.00
C GLU A 19 -2.12 -3.91 -7.36
N LEU A 20 -1.32 -4.53 -6.49
CA LEU A 20 0.10 -4.75 -6.74
C LEU A 20 0.33 -5.67 -7.95
N SER A 21 -0.44 -6.77 -8.06
CA SER A 21 -0.33 -7.67 -9.20
C SER A 21 -0.67 -6.98 -10.52
N GLN A 22 -1.71 -6.13 -10.55
CA GLN A 22 -2.08 -5.37 -11.75
C GLN A 22 -1.00 -4.33 -12.13
N LEU A 23 -0.47 -3.62 -11.15
CA LEU A 23 0.56 -2.60 -11.36
C LEU A 23 1.94 -3.19 -11.76
N LEU A 24 2.19 -4.46 -11.39
CA LEU A 24 3.41 -5.20 -11.75
C LEU A 24 3.29 -5.95 -13.09
N LEU A 25 2.12 -5.91 -13.75
CA LEU A 25 1.94 -6.53 -15.07
C LEU A 25 2.94 -5.97 -16.08
N GLY A 26 3.66 -6.87 -16.76
CA GLY A 26 4.69 -6.51 -17.73
C GLY A 26 6.06 -6.16 -17.14
N ALA A 27 6.22 -6.24 -15.82
CA ALA A 27 7.55 -6.26 -15.23
C ALA A 27 8.23 -7.61 -15.54
N PRO A 28 9.55 -7.65 -15.81
CA PRO A 28 10.28 -8.88 -16.10
C PRO A 28 10.59 -9.65 -14.81
N LEU A 29 9.55 -9.92 -14.02
CA LEU A 29 9.60 -10.55 -12.71
C LEU A 29 8.58 -11.69 -12.66
N ARG A 30 8.91 -12.77 -11.97
CA ARG A 30 7.97 -13.83 -11.62
C ARG A 30 7.40 -13.55 -10.24
N LEU A 31 6.13 -13.21 -10.17
CA LEU A 31 5.47 -12.92 -8.91
C LEU A 31 5.16 -14.20 -8.15
N ARG A 32 5.45 -14.19 -6.85
CA ARG A 32 5.05 -15.20 -5.88
C ARG A 32 4.17 -14.55 -4.82
N LEU A 33 3.23 -15.28 -4.27
CA LEU A 33 2.30 -14.77 -3.25
C LEU A 33 2.51 -15.52 -1.92
N LEU A 34 2.19 -14.88 -0.79
CA LEU A 34 2.38 -15.47 0.55
C LEU A 34 1.65 -16.81 0.74
N ASN A 35 0.49 -16.99 0.11
CA ASN A 35 -0.28 -18.22 0.20
C ASN A 35 0.36 -19.43 -0.51
N GLU A 36 1.46 -19.24 -1.21
CA GLU A 36 2.27 -20.32 -1.80
C GLU A 36 3.29 -20.90 -0.82
N PHE A 37 3.45 -20.29 0.36
CA PHE A 37 4.42 -20.68 1.38
C PHE A 37 3.71 -21.18 2.62
N GLU A 38 4.01 -22.39 3.05
CA GLU A 38 3.43 -22.99 4.25
C GLU A 38 4.17 -22.54 5.52
N GLY A 39 3.46 -22.49 6.63
CA GLY A 39 4.06 -22.21 7.95
C GLY A 39 4.53 -20.75 8.16
N VAL A 40 4.13 -19.83 7.29
CA VAL A 40 4.49 -18.42 7.45
C VAL A 40 3.63 -17.77 8.52
N GLU A 41 4.24 -17.39 9.63
CA GLU A 41 3.58 -16.58 10.65
C GLU A 41 3.38 -15.14 10.16
N GLU A 42 2.32 -14.49 10.65
CA GLU A 42 2.07 -13.10 10.31
C GLU A 42 3.12 -12.18 10.97
N ALA A 43 3.70 -11.27 10.17
CA ALA A 43 4.69 -10.33 10.69
C ALA A 43 4.03 -9.34 11.67
N GLU A 44 4.67 -9.12 12.82
CA GLU A 44 4.21 -8.13 13.79
C GLU A 44 4.48 -6.71 13.29
N GLU A 45 3.42 -5.89 13.24
CA GLU A 45 3.50 -4.46 12.88
C GLU A 45 3.65 -3.61 14.15
N THR A 46 4.86 -3.59 14.72
CA THR A 46 5.20 -2.84 15.93
C THR A 46 5.75 -1.44 15.67
N GLY A 47 5.98 -1.10 14.42
CA GLY A 47 6.50 0.20 14.00
C GLY A 47 5.50 1.34 14.22
N THR A 48 6.03 2.53 14.38
CA THR A 48 5.28 3.79 14.56
C THR A 48 5.08 4.54 13.25
N THR A 49 5.78 4.12 12.19
CA THR A 49 5.72 4.69 10.84
C THR A 49 5.40 3.61 9.80
N PHE A 50 4.86 4.04 8.66
CA PHE A 50 4.64 3.14 7.51
C PHE A 50 5.96 2.50 7.03
N ALA A 51 7.07 3.26 7.06
CA ALA A 51 8.37 2.74 6.64
C ALA A 51 8.87 1.63 7.56
N GLU A 52 8.75 1.81 8.88
CA GLU A 52 9.11 0.77 9.85
C GLU A 52 8.28 -0.50 9.65
N ASN A 53 6.96 -0.39 9.54
CA ASN A 53 6.10 -1.56 9.36
C ASN A 53 6.32 -2.25 8.00
N ALA A 54 6.49 -1.50 6.91
CA ALA A 54 6.82 -2.08 5.61
C ALA A 54 8.16 -2.84 5.67
N THR A 55 9.17 -2.26 6.33
CA THR A 55 10.49 -2.87 6.51
C THR A 55 10.40 -4.15 7.36
N LEU A 56 9.72 -4.11 8.50
CA LEU A 56 9.53 -5.28 9.36
C LEU A 56 8.89 -6.45 8.59
N LYS A 57 7.83 -6.17 7.84
CA LYS A 57 7.17 -7.17 7.00
C LYS A 57 8.09 -7.71 5.91
N ALA A 58 8.78 -6.83 5.18
CA ALA A 58 9.66 -7.23 4.09
C ALA A 58 10.77 -8.15 4.59
N LEU A 59 11.44 -7.79 5.68
CA LEU A 59 12.51 -8.59 6.29
C LEU A 59 12.00 -9.94 6.82
N HIS A 60 10.86 -9.94 7.53
CA HIS A 60 10.26 -11.15 8.09
C HIS A 60 9.96 -12.19 6.99
N TYR A 61 9.24 -11.76 5.95
CA TYR A 61 8.83 -12.66 4.89
C TYR A 61 9.97 -13.03 3.94
N SER A 62 10.94 -12.13 3.73
CA SER A 62 12.13 -12.40 2.96
C SER A 62 13.00 -13.48 3.61
N ALA A 63 13.18 -13.41 4.92
CA ALA A 63 13.92 -14.42 5.68
C ALA A 63 13.27 -15.81 5.64
N HIS A 64 11.92 -15.85 5.62
CA HIS A 64 11.18 -17.11 5.55
C HIS A 64 11.20 -17.73 4.14
N ALA A 65 10.97 -16.92 3.11
CA ALA A 65 10.85 -17.39 1.73
C ALA A 65 12.19 -17.52 1.00
N GLU A 66 13.25 -16.92 1.53
CA GLU A 66 14.57 -16.80 0.90
C GLU A 66 14.50 -16.16 -0.51
N LEU A 67 13.53 -15.25 -0.72
CA LEU A 67 13.29 -14.57 -1.98
C LEU A 67 13.39 -13.05 -1.82
N LEU A 68 13.72 -12.39 -2.93
CA LEU A 68 13.51 -10.95 -3.07
C LEU A 68 12.04 -10.65 -2.74
N THR A 69 11.81 -9.78 -1.76
CA THR A 69 10.47 -9.61 -1.17
C THR A 69 10.05 -8.15 -1.19
N LEU A 70 8.86 -7.91 -1.73
CA LEU A 70 8.17 -6.63 -1.70
C LEU A 70 7.03 -6.69 -0.68
N SER A 71 7.04 -5.79 0.28
CA SER A 71 5.94 -5.57 1.22
C SER A 71 5.49 -4.11 1.20
N ASP A 72 4.23 -3.84 1.51
CA ASP A 72 3.74 -2.48 1.68
C ASP A 72 3.12 -2.26 3.05
N ASP A 73 3.29 -1.04 3.57
CA ASP A 73 2.43 -0.50 4.61
C ASP A 73 1.82 0.81 4.14
N SER A 74 0.53 1.01 4.44
CA SER A 74 -0.22 2.11 3.86
C SER A 74 -1.44 2.47 4.70
N GLY A 75 -1.81 3.73 4.65
CA GLY A 75 -2.97 4.22 5.37
C GLY A 75 -3.41 5.60 4.95
N LEU A 76 -4.48 6.05 5.59
CA LEU A 76 -5.07 7.36 5.44
C LEU A 76 -4.59 8.26 6.58
N ALA A 77 -4.15 9.46 6.27
CA ALA A 77 -3.83 10.50 7.25
C ALA A 77 -4.75 11.71 7.02
N VAL A 78 -5.44 12.17 8.07
CA VAL A 78 -6.38 13.29 8.02
C VAL A 78 -5.84 14.44 8.86
N ASP A 79 -5.70 15.62 8.26
CA ASP A 79 -5.06 16.79 8.90
C ASP A 79 -5.82 17.25 10.14
N ALA A 80 -7.16 17.32 10.06
CA ALA A 80 -8.01 17.69 11.20
C ALA A 80 -7.89 16.74 12.40
N LEU A 81 -7.37 15.53 12.20
CA LEU A 81 -7.15 14.51 13.23
C LEU A 81 -5.66 14.33 13.58
N GLY A 82 -4.82 15.31 13.24
CA GLY A 82 -3.37 15.23 13.50
C GLY A 82 -2.66 14.07 12.79
N GLY A 83 -3.20 13.63 11.65
CA GLY A 83 -2.66 12.51 10.87
C GLY A 83 -3.29 11.16 11.19
N ALA A 84 -4.21 11.07 12.16
CA ALA A 84 -4.97 9.82 12.36
C ALA A 84 -5.87 9.54 11.13
N PRO A 85 -6.16 8.25 10.86
CA PRO A 85 -5.77 7.01 11.53
C PRO A 85 -4.31 6.59 11.31
N GLY A 86 -3.59 7.08 10.27
CA GLY A 86 -2.19 6.77 10.04
C GLY A 86 -1.94 5.26 9.94
N VAL A 87 -0.91 4.75 10.62
CA VAL A 87 -0.54 3.31 10.66
C VAL A 87 -1.64 2.43 11.26
N TYR A 88 -2.62 3.02 11.93
CA TYR A 88 -3.77 2.30 12.51
C TYR A 88 -4.95 2.19 11.55
N SER A 89 -4.83 2.59 10.28
CA SER A 89 -5.92 2.63 9.30
C SER A 89 -6.70 1.31 9.19
N ALA A 90 -6.00 0.18 9.19
CA ALA A 90 -6.61 -1.14 9.08
C ALA A 90 -7.30 -1.62 10.36
N ARG A 91 -7.09 -0.97 11.51
CA ARG A 91 -7.65 -1.36 12.81
C ARG A 91 -8.29 -0.20 13.60
N TYR A 92 -8.63 0.89 12.89
CA TYR A 92 -9.03 2.17 13.48
C TYR A 92 -10.27 2.11 14.38
N ALA A 93 -11.23 1.26 14.07
CA ALA A 93 -12.40 1.02 14.94
C ALA A 93 -12.31 -0.33 15.67
N GLY A 94 -11.11 -0.90 15.78
CA GLY A 94 -10.87 -2.24 16.33
C GLY A 94 -10.46 -3.25 15.26
N ALA A 95 -9.84 -4.34 15.69
CA ALA A 95 -9.26 -5.35 14.79
C ALA A 95 -10.33 -6.00 13.88
N HIS A 96 -11.53 -6.22 14.40
CA HIS A 96 -12.63 -6.90 13.68
C HIS A 96 -13.65 -5.95 13.05
N ALA A 97 -13.44 -4.64 13.15
CA ALA A 97 -14.36 -3.66 12.57
C ALA A 97 -14.38 -3.75 11.03
N THR A 98 -15.56 -3.58 10.47
CA THR A 98 -15.77 -3.42 9.03
C THR A 98 -15.25 -2.06 8.55
N TYR A 99 -15.00 -1.91 7.25
CA TYR A 99 -14.65 -0.59 6.72
C TYR A 99 -15.78 0.42 6.84
N ALA A 100 -17.03 -0.01 6.83
CA ALA A 100 -18.19 0.88 7.09
C ALA A 100 -18.11 1.48 8.50
N GLU A 101 -17.81 0.68 9.51
CA GLU A 101 -17.64 1.15 10.90
C GLU A 101 -16.42 2.07 11.05
N ARG A 102 -15.28 1.74 10.39
CA ARG A 102 -14.09 2.60 10.38
C ARG A 102 -14.36 3.95 9.72
N MET A 103 -15.08 3.97 8.59
CA MET A 103 -15.48 5.20 7.92
C MET A 103 -16.46 6.03 8.75
N ALA A 104 -17.43 5.39 9.40
CA ALA A 104 -18.38 6.08 10.28
C ALA A 104 -17.67 6.72 11.48
N ARG A 105 -16.75 5.99 12.12
CA ARG A 105 -15.90 6.52 13.19
C ARG A 105 -15.08 7.72 12.73
N LEU A 106 -14.39 7.59 11.60
CA LEU A 106 -13.56 8.66 11.02
C LEU A 106 -14.39 9.95 10.81
N LEU A 107 -15.56 9.83 10.19
CA LEU A 107 -16.44 10.97 9.95
C LEU A 107 -16.92 11.60 11.26
N GLY A 108 -17.32 10.80 12.24
CA GLY A 108 -17.74 11.30 13.56
C GLY A 108 -16.63 12.04 14.29
N GLU A 109 -15.38 11.55 14.23
CA GLU A 109 -14.24 12.21 14.84
C GLU A 109 -13.88 13.53 14.14
N ILE A 110 -13.93 13.58 12.79
CA ILE A 110 -13.74 14.84 12.04
C ILE A 110 -14.81 15.85 12.42
N GLU A 111 -16.09 15.45 12.48
CA GLU A 111 -17.19 16.32 12.87
C GLU A 111 -17.05 16.83 14.30
N ALA A 112 -16.60 15.99 15.22
CA ALA A 112 -16.38 16.35 16.62
C ALA A 112 -15.26 17.40 16.82
N THR A 113 -14.33 17.54 15.86
CA THR A 113 -13.30 18.59 15.93
C THR A 113 -13.87 20.00 15.72
N GLY A 114 -15.04 20.12 15.08
CA GLY A 114 -15.57 21.40 14.61
C GLY A 114 -14.72 22.07 13.51
N ASN A 115 -13.70 21.38 12.99
CA ASN A 115 -12.81 21.91 11.96
C ASN A 115 -13.41 21.62 10.57
N GLU A 116 -13.55 22.65 9.74
CA GLU A 116 -14.02 22.51 8.36
C GLU A 116 -12.94 21.95 7.40
N ASP A 117 -11.69 21.88 7.85
CA ASP A 117 -10.60 21.32 7.05
C ASP A 117 -10.76 19.80 6.91
N ARG A 118 -10.93 19.36 5.69
CA ARG A 118 -11.09 17.94 5.35
C ARG A 118 -9.90 17.39 4.58
N ARG A 119 -8.78 18.12 4.54
CA ARG A 119 -7.56 17.66 3.87
C ARG A 119 -7.08 16.35 4.47
N ALA A 120 -6.68 15.49 3.57
CA ALA A 120 -6.20 14.16 3.91
C ALA A 120 -5.26 13.67 2.83
N ARG A 121 -4.47 12.69 3.15
CA ARG A 121 -3.63 11.98 2.18
C ARG A 121 -3.65 10.49 2.42
N PHE A 122 -3.60 9.73 1.34
CA PHE A 122 -3.15 8.37 1.42
C PHE A 122 -1.63 8.29 1.31
N VAL A 123 -1.02 7.51 2.17
CA VAL A 123 0.42 7.23 2.17
C VAL A 123 0.62 5.74 1.95
N CYS A 124 1.60 5.38 1.15
CA CYS A 124 2.08 4.01 0.99
C CYS A 124 3.60 4.01 1.03
N VAL A 125 4.18 3.16 1.84
CA VAL A 125 5.60 2.83 1.77
C VAL A 125 5.73 1.38 1.33
N ILE A 126 6.49 1.17 0.26
CA ILE A 126 6.91 -0.16 -0.20
C ILE A 126 8.33 -0.38 0.29
N ALA A 127 8.56 -1.51 0.92
CA ALA A 127 9.90 -2.01 1.24
C ALA A 127 10.24 -3.19 0.32
N VAL A 128 11.46 -3.19 -0.22
CA VAL A 128 12.04 -4.29 -0.98
C VAL A 128 13.23 -4.83 -0.19
N ALA A 129 13.14 -6.08 0.27
CA ALA A 129 14.20 -6.76 1.00
C ALA A 129 14.85 -7.82 0.10
N ASP A 130 16.19 -7.78 0.06
CA ASP A 130 17.00 -8.79 -0.61
C ASP A 130 17.73 -9.65 0.44
N PRO A 131 17.32 -10.92 0.63
CA PRO A 131 17.93 -11.79 1.63
C PRO A 131 19.38 -12.16 1.29
N LEU A 132 19.77 -12.17 0.01
CA LEU A 132 21.12 -12.50 -0.42
C LEU A 132 22.08 -11.35 -0.20
N ALA A 133 21.65 -10.12 -0.51
CA ALA A 133 22.45 -8.91 -0.29
C ALA A 133 22.39 -8.42 1.17
N GLY A 134 21.41 -8.88 1.96
CA GLY A 134 21.15 -8.40 3.32
C GLY A 134 20.71 -6.93 3.36
N THR A 135 20.05 -6.45 2.32
CA THR A 135 19.63 -5.05 2.18
C THR A 135 18.12 -4.90 2.18
N VAL A 136 17.66 -3.72 2.57
CA VAL A 136 16.27 -3.32 2.44
C VAL A 136 16.19 -1.85 2.00
N GLU A 137 15.39 -1.60 0.97
CA GLU A 137 15.16 -0.27 0.43
C GLU A 137 13.68 0.10 0.51
N THR A 138 13.39 1.37 0.79
CA THR A 138 12.00 1.84 0.96
C THR A 138 11.63 2.91 -0.05
N PHE A 139 10.38 2.87 -0.52
CA PHE A 139 9.84 3.76 -1.55
C PHE A 139 8.48 4.29 -1.12
N GLU A 140 8.42 5.59 -0.87
CA GLU A 140 7.18 6.26 -0.47
C GLU A 140 6.41 6.82 -1.67
N GLY A 141 5.09 6.70 -1.60
CA GLY A 141 4.13 7.36 -2.48
C GLY A 141 3.01 7.99 -1.68
N VAL A 142 2.65 9.22 -2.03
CA VAL A 142 1.58 9.98 -1.38
C VAL A 142 0.56 10.39 -2.43
N CYS A 143 -0.72 10.33 -2.08
CA CYS A 143 -1.82 10.88 -2.86
C CYS A 143 -2.57 11.87 -1.98
N GLU A 144 -2.41 13.16 -2.27
CA GLU A 144 -3.12 14.23 -1.57
C GLU A 144 -4.58 14.31 -2.02
N GLY A 145 -5.43 14.81 -1.13
CA GLY A 145 -6.86 14.93 -1.37
C GLY A 145 -7.63 15.40 -0.15
N ARG A 146 -8.92 15.03 -0.09
CA ARG A 146 -9.82 15.40 1.01
C ARG A 146 -10.83 14.31 1.30
N ILE A 147 -11.41 14.36 2.50
CA ILE A 147 -12.47 13.44 2.94
C ILE A 147 -13.84 13.97 2.51
N ALA A 148 -14.61 13.15 1.83
CA ALA A 148 -16.02 13.42 1.51
C ALA A 148 -16.88 13.49 2.78
N ARG A 149 -18.04 14.16 2.71
CA ARG A 149 -18.97 14.25 3.84
C ARG A 149 -19.74 12.93 4.11
N ALA A 150 -19.79 12.05 3.11
CA ALA A 150 -20.38 10.72 3.21
C ALA A 150 -19.69 9.78 2.22
N PRO A 151 -19.71 8.45 2.46
CA PRO A 151 -19.18 7.46 1.52
C PRO A 151 -19.93 7.50 0.18
N ARG A 152 -19.20 7.44 -0.94
CA ARG A 152 -19.72 7.42 -2.31
C ARG A 152 -18.98 6.41 -3.17
N GLY A 153 -19.71 5.66 -3.99
CA GLY A 153 -19.19 4.63 -4.87
C GLY A 153 -18.82 3.34 -4.14
N THR A 154 -18.45 2.34 -4.93
CA THR A 154 -18.18 0.97 -4.44
C THR A 154 -16.88 0.38 -5.02
N ASN A 155 -16.16 1.15 -5.84
CA ASN A 155 -14.87 0.71 -6.38
C ASN A 155 -13.78 0.73 -5.32
N GLY A 156 -12.74 -0.05 -5.55
CA GLY A 156 -11.57 -0.12 -4.68
C GLY A 156 -11.84 -0.87 -3.37
N PHE A 157 -11.22 -0.41 -2.29
CA PHE A 157 -11.35 -0.98 -0.95
C PHE A 157 -10.98 0.05 0.13
N GLY A 158 -11.18 -0.30 1.40
CA GLY A 158 -10.78 0.55 2.52
C GLY A 158 -11.58 1.83 2.61
N TYR A 159 -10.88 2.95 2.66
CA TYR A 159 -11.44 4.29 2.74
C TYR A 159 -11.69 4.94 1.37
N ASP A 160 -11.54 4.21 0.26
CA ASP A 160 -11.77 4.71 -1.10
C ASP A 160 -13.11 5.42 -1.28
N PRO A 161 -14.23 4.96 -0.69
CA PRO A 161 -15.51 5.66 -0.77
C PRO A 161 -15.54 7.04 -0.11
N LEU A 162 -14.60 7.35 0.77
CA LEU A 162 -14.49 8.66 1.43
C LEU A 162 -13.44 9.57 0.83
N PHE A 163 -12.45 9.07 0.13
CA PHE A 163 -11.29 9.84 -0.30
C PHE A 163 -11.48 10.41 -1.71
N ILE A 164 -11.44 11.73 -1.82
CA ILE A 164 -11.46 12.49 -3.07
C ILE A 164 -10.04 12.94 -3.37
N PRO A 165 -9.35 12.40 -4.38
CA PRO A 165 -8.00 12.83 -4.72
C PRO A 165 -7.99 14.24 -5.32
N ASP A 166 -6.89 14.97 -5.13
CA ASP A 166 -6.73 16.30 -5.69
C ASP A 166 -6.90 16.29 -7.22
N GLY A 167 -7.53 17.37 -7.73
CA GLY A 167 -7.89 17.49 -9.15
C GLY A 167 -9.18 16.76 -9.54
N HIS A 168 -9.88 16.13 -8.58
CA HIS A 168 -11.13 15.43 -8.82
C HIS A 168 -12.25 15.88 -7.86
N ASP A 169 -13.51 15.63 -8.26
CA ASP A 169 -14.71 15.84 -7.43
C ASP A 169 -15.38 14.54 -7.00
N ARG A 170 -14.89 13.41 -7.51
CA ARG A 170 -15.35 12.05 -7.20
C ARG A 170 -14.37 11.34 -6.29
N THR A 171 -14.90 10.46 -5.43
CA THR A 171 -14.10 9.61 -4.58
C THR A 171 -13.40 8.50 -5.38
N PHE A 172 -12.36 7.88 -4.80
CA PHE A 172 -11.81 6.66 -5.38
C PHE A 172 -12.85 5.54 -5.51
N GLY A 173 -13.87 5.53 -4.65
CA GLY A 173 -15.01 4.63 -4.77
C GLY A 173 -15.88 4.87 -6.01
N GLU A 174 -15.84 6.08 -6.58
CA GLU A 174 -16.59 6.46 -7.78
C GLU A 174 -15.73 6.49 -9.05
N LEU A 175 -14.40 6.58 -8.89
CA LEU A 175 -13.45 6.60 -10.01
C LEU A 175 -13.16 5.18 -10.51
N SER A 176 -12.79 5.07 -11.78
CA SER A 176 -12.36 3.78 -12.34
C SER A 176 -11.03 3.31 -11.76
N GLU A 177 -10.80 2.00 -11.75
CA GLU A 177 -9.50 1.42 -11.35
C GLU A 177 -8.34 2.01 -12.15
N GLN A 178 -8.54 2.28 -13.44
CA GLN A 178 -7.54 2.87 -14.31
C GLN A 178 -7.07 4.26 -13.83
N ILE A 179 -8.02 5.12 -13.41
CA ILE A 179 -7.69 6.43 -12.85
C ILE A 179 -6.98 6.25 -11.52
N LYS A 180 -7.47 5.38 -10.63
CA LYS A 180 -6.82 5.10 -9.36
C LYS A 180 -5.39 4.58 -9.54
N HIS A 181 -5.16 3.67 -10.50
CA HIS A 181 -3.83 3.14 -10.81
C HIS A 181 -2.85 4.21 -11.35
N SER A 182 -3.34 5.29 -11.94
CA SER A 182 -2.47 6.36 -12.47
C SER A 182 -2.03 7.36 -11.40
N LEU A 183 -2.77 7.52 -10.29
CA LEU A 183 -2.53 8.62 -9.35
C LEU A 183 -2.46 8.21 -7.87
N SER A 184 -2.77 6.95 -7.53
CA SER A 184 -2.80 6.52 -6.14
C SER A 184 -1.40 6.51 -5.48
N HIS A 185 -1.42 6.61 -4.15
CA HIS A 185 -0.23 6.46 -3.31
C HIS A 185 0.56 5.19 -3.61
N ARG A 186 -0.14 4.03 -3.73
CA ARG A 186 0.49 2.74 -4.03
C ARG A 186 1.11 2.71 -5.41
N ALA A 187 0.44 3.26 -6.43
CA ALA A 187 1.00 3.34 -7.78
C ALA A 187 2.28 4.18 -7.81
N ARG A 188 2.30 5.31 -7.08
CA ARG A 188 3.48 6.19 -6.98
C ARG A 188 4.65 5.51 -6.25
N ALA A 189 4.39 4.82 -5.13
CA ALA A 189 5.40 4.07 -4.41
C ALA A 189 5.96 2.93 -5.27
N LEU A 190 5.06 2.16 -5.90
CA LEU A 190 5.44 1.01 -6.72
C LEU A 190 6.23 1.42 -7.97
N ALA A 191 5.91 2.54 -8.61
CA ALA A 191 6.69 3.03 -9.75
C ALA A 191 8.16 3.29 -9.39
N LYS A 192 8.43 3.76 -8.16
CA LYS A 192 9.79 3.93 -7.65
C LYS A 192 10.46 2.57 -7.38
N ALA A 193 9.74 1.65 -6.71
CA ALA A 193 10.24 0.31 -6.42
C ALA A 193 10.54 -0.49 -7.70
N VAL A 194 9.65 -0.45 -8.71
CA VAL A 194 9.87 -1.11 -10.00
C VAL A 194 11.09 -0.55 -10.73
N ARG A 195 11.32 0.76 -10.66
CA ARG A 195 12.55 1.36 -11.23
C ARG A 195 13.80 0.79 -10.55
N HIS A 196 13.80 0.71 -9.22
CA HIS A 196 14.90 0.11 -8.47
C HIS A 196 15.08 -1.37 -8.83
N LEU A 197 14.01 -2.15 -8.86
CA LEU A 197 14.05 -3.57 -9.23
C LEU A 197 14.62 -3.78 -10.64
N ARG A 198 14.22 -2.96 -11.61
CA ARG A 198 14.77 -3.02 -12.97
C ARG A 198 16.25 -2.72 -13.04
N MET A 199 16.75 -1.78 -12.25
CA MET A 199 18.18 -1.42 -12.26
C MET A 199 19.09 -2.47 -11.61
N HIS A 200 18.56 -3.23 -10.63
CA HIS A 200 19.41 -4.08 -9.80
C HIS A 200 19.13 -5.59 -9.97
N TYR A 201 17.97 -5.99 -10.44
CA TYR A 201 17.51 -7.38 -10.41
C TYR A 201 16.99 -7.93 -11.74
N THR A 202 16.93 -7.13 -12.77
CA THR A 202 16.59 -7.66 -14.10
C THR A 202 17.84 -7.64 -14.95
N ASP A 203 18.24 -8.79 -15.44
CA ASP A 203 19.30 -8.93 -16.42
C ASP A 203 18.89 -8.15 -17.69
N THR A 204 19.33 -6.91 -17.79
CA THR A 204 19.31 -6.20 -19.05
C THR A 204 20.43 -6.83 -19.89
N GLY A 205 20.09 -7.89 -20.61
CA GLY A 205 20.92 -8.44 -21.67
C GLY A 205 21.12 -7.42 -22.82
N LEU A 206 21.65 -6.27 -22.49
CA LEU A 206 22.25 -5.27 -23.36
C LEU A 206 23.72 -5.19 -23.01
N THR A 207 24.45 -6.21 -23.47
CA THR A 207 25.87 -6.02 -23.78
C THR A 207 25.94 -4.99 -24.91
N LEU A 208 26.53 -3.84 -24.63
CA LEU A 208 26.95 -2.86 -25.64
C LEU A 208 27.93 -3.50 -26.66
#